data_a904d27db50398d398d1b9470311d8cd
#
_entry.id   a904d27db50398d398d1b9470311d8cd
#
_cell.length_a   1.000
_cell.length_b   1.000
_cell.length_c   1.000
_cell.angle_alpha   90.00
_cell.angle_beta   90.00
_cell.angle_gamma   90.00
#
_symmetry.space_group_name_H-M   'P 1'
#
loop_
_entity.id
_entity.type
_entity.pdbx_description
1 polymer ?
#
loop_
_entity_poly.entity_id
_entity_poly.type
_entity_poly.pdbx_seq_one_letter_code
_entity_poly.pdbx_strand_id
1 'polypeptide(L)'
;MKKKLIRNIVIAVFIGSIFYGFMGNKSKNIIIEVDGMVIERKTTEKRVGQAIKEANINLNDNDKLNCKIEDKIKNNQKIVINRVLTKSEEVIEPIEFNEVIVKDYKTPVGESRVVSEGVQGQNKRFYTVTYEDGNEVNKVLNDEEVLSEPVDRV
;
A
#
# COMPACT_ATOMS: atom_id res chain seq x y z
N MET A 1 -19.08 -5.98 -13.88
CA MET A 1 -18.05 -6.49 -14.83
C MET A 1 -16.67 -6.19 -14.25
N LYS A 2 -15.99 -7.21 -13.73
CA LYS A 2 -14.67 -7.05 -13.09
C LYS A 2 -13.60 -6.94 -14.19
N LYS A 3 -12.99 -5.75 -14.34
CA LYS A 3 -11.82 -5.57 -15.21
C LYS A 3 -10.64 -6.30 -14.56
N LYS A 4 -10.22 -7.42 -15.16
CA LYS A 4 -8.94 -8.05 -14.84
C LYS A 4 -7.82 -7.11 -15.27
N LEU A 5 -7.13 -6.53 -14.29
CA LEU A 5 -5.90 -5.80 -14.53
C LEU A 5 -4.82 -6.82 -14.90
N ILE A 6 -4.52 -6.92 -16.18
CA ILE A 6 -3.39 -7.74 -16.67
C ILE A 6 -2.14 -6.95 -16.30
N ARG A 7 -1.43 -7.38 -15.25
CA ARG A 7 -0.10 -6.85 -14.92
C ARG A 7 0.86 -7.33 -15.99
N ASN A 8 1.33 -6.41 -16.84
CA ASN A 8 2.44 -6.68 -17.77
C ASN A 8 3.71 -6.87 -16.94
N ILE A 9 4.15 -8.12 -16.79
CA ILE A 9 5.44 -8.45 -16.22
C ILE A 9 6.47 -8.15 -17.32
N VAL A 10 7.24 -7.08 -17.13
CA VAL A 10 8.38 -6.78 -18.01
C VAL A 10 9.54 -7.64 -17.54
N ILE A 11 9.86 -8.67 -18.31
CA ILE A 11 11.05 -9.51 -18.09
C ILE A 11 12.23 -8.76 -18.68
N ALA A 12 13.03 -8.11 -17.85
CA ALA A 12 14.30 -7.54 -18.27
C ALA A 12 15.40 -8.59 -18.04
N VAL A 13 15.81 -9.26 -19.13
CA VAL A 13 16.96 -10.17 -19.12
C VAL A 13 18.21 -9.36 -19.35
N PHE A 14 18.96 -9.04 -18.30
CA PHE A 14 20.29 -8.48 -18.41
C PHE A 14 21.32 -9.62 -18.43
N ILE A 15 21.79 -9.99 -19.61
CA ILE A 15 22.95 -10.88 -19.78
C ILE A 15 24.20 -10.01 -19.78
N GLY A 16 24.80 -9.85 -18.60
CA GLY A 16 26.10 -9.21 -18.44
C GLY A 16 27.14 -10.28 -18.10
N SER A 17 27.82 -10.82 -19.10
CA SER A 17 28.97 -11.71 -18.90
C SER A 17 30.25 -10.88 -18.79
N ILE A 18 30.86 -10.85 -17.59
CA ILE A 18 32.29 -10.58 -17.47
C ILE A 18 32.92 -11.75 -16.74
N PHE A 19 33.73 -12.48 -17.49
CA PHE A 19 34.51 -13.63 -17.08
C PHE A 19 35.79 -13.11 -16.41
N TYR A 20 35.95 -13.28 -15.10
CA TYR A 20 37.26 -13.37 -14.48
C TYR A 20 37.27 -14.56 -13.50
N GLY A 21 37.94 -15.59 -13.90
CA GLY A 21 38.22 -16.73 -13.05
C GLY A 21 39.27 -16.41 -12.02
N PHE A 22 39.10 -16.88 -10.80
CA PHE A 22 40.02 -17.72 -10.09
C PHE A 22 39.49 -18.05 -8.67
N MET A 23 39.51 -19.34 -8.35
CA MET A 23 39.38 -19.99 -7.04
C MET A 23 38.03 -20.04 -6.35
N GLY A 24 37.33 -21.14 -6.50
CA GLY A 24 36.75 -21.87 -5.34
C GLY A 24 35.31 -21.59 -4.96
N ASN A 25 34.68 -20.52 -5.35
CA ASN A 25 33.27 -20.30 -5.08
C ASN A 25 32.42 -20.71 -6.32
N LYS A 26 31.71 -21.84 -6.23
CA LYS A 26 30.77 -22.21 -7.28
C LYS A 26 29.71 -21.11 -7.40
N SER A 27 29.59 -20.52 -8.60
CA SER A 27 28.54 -19.55 -8.87
C SER A 27 27.16 -20.23 -8.73
N LYS A 28 26.19 -19.51 -8.21
CA LYS A 28 24.81 -19.95 -8.03
C LYS A 28 23.91 -19.11 -8.88
N ASN A 29 22.89 -19.71 -9.45
CA ASN A 29 21.82 -18.98 -10.10
C ASN A 29 20.82 -18.53 -9.02
N ILE A 30 20.36 -17.29 -9.11
CA ILE A 30 19.30 -16.74 -8.25
C ILE A 30 18.29 -16.00 -9.10
N ILE A 31 17.08 -15.88 -8.59
CA ILE A 31 15.99 -15.11 -9.16
C ILE A 31 15.56 -14.10 -8.12
N ILE A 32 15.59 -12.82 -8.44
CA ILE A 32 15.13 -11.75 -7.55
C ILE A 32 13.87 -11.14 -8.17
N GLU A 33 12.78 -11.15 -7.42
CA GLU A 33 11.55 -10.42 -7.76
C GLU A 33 11.43 -9.19 -6.88
N VAL A 34 11.34 -8.02 -7.51
CA VAL A 34 11.22 -6.72 -6.84
C VAL A 34 10.58 -5.71 -7.79
N ASP A 35 9.73 -4.82 -7.29
CA ASP A 35 9.12 -3.73 -8.05
C ASP A 35 8.40 -4.20 -9.33
N GLY A 36 7.83 -5.41 -9.31
CA GLY A 36 7.19 -6.06 -10.46
C GLY A 36 8.14 -6.60 -11.51
N MET A 37 9.46 -6.56 -11.27
CA MET A 37 10.50 -7.10 -12.16
C MET A 37 11.01 -8.43 -11.66
N VAL A 38 11.44 -9.28 -12.60
CA VAL A 38 12.12 -10.55 -12.34
C VAL A 38 13.54 -10.44 -12.87
N ILE A 39 14.52 -10.57 -12.00
CA ILE A 39 15.95 -10.46 -12.31
C ILE A 39 16.59 -11.83 -12.11
N GLU A 40 17.02 -12.48 -13.20
CA GLU A 40 17.81 -13.69 -13.13
C GLU A 40 19.31 -13.34 -13.13
N ARG A 41 20.06 -13.89 -12.18
CA ARG A 41 21.46 -13.56 -12.00
C ARG A 41 22.30 -14.75 -11.53
N LYS A 42 23.55 -14.76 -11.96
CA LYS A 42 24.59 -15.60 -11.36
C LYS A 42 25.33 -14.77 -10.32
N THR A 43 25.51 -15.33 -9.13
CA THR A 43 26.26 -14.72 -8.04
C THR A 43 27.26 -15.69 -7.43
N THR A 44 28.36 -15.19 -6.96
CA THR A 44 29.32 -15.91 -6.11
C THR A 44 29.16 -15.56 -4.64
N GLU A 45 28.23 -14.65 -4.35
CA GLU A 45 27.95 -14.21 -2.99
C GLU A 45 27.44 -15.36 -2.11
N LYS A 46 27.75 -15.29 -0.84
CA LYS A 46 27.41 -16.36 0.12
C LYS A 46 26.06 -16.11 0.80
N ARG A 47 25.66 -14.83 0.94
CA ARG A 47 24.47 -14.41 1.69
C ARG A 47 23.50 -13.65 0.82
N VAL A 48 22.23 -13.75 1.14
CA VAL A 48 21.13 -13.08 0.43
C VAL A 48 21.34 -11.57 0.34
N GLY A 49 21.64 -10.91 1.46
CA GLY A 49 21.82 -9.46 1.47
C GLY A 49 22.97 -8.97 0.58
N GLN A 50 24.06 -9.76 0.47
CA GLN A 50 25.18 -9.44 -0.43
C GLN A 50 24.76 -9.53 -1.90
N ALA A 51 23.98 -10.56 -2.27
CA ALA A 51 23.51 -10.73 -3.64
C ALA A 51 22.46 -9.67 -4.04
N ILE A 52 21.61 -9.24 -3.11
CA ILE A 52 20.67 -8.13 -3.33
C ILE A 52 21.45 -6.83 -3.58
N LYS A 53 22.47 -6.56 -2.78
CA LYS A 53 23.35 -5.39 -2.96
C LYS A 53 24.15 -5.46 -4.27
N GLU A 54 24.68 -6.64 -4.63
CA GLU A 54 25.33 -6.87 -5.93
C GLU A 54 24.39 -6.62 -7.10
N ALA A 55 23.09 -6.85 -6.91
CA ALA A 55 22.07 -6.54 -7.91
C ALA A 55 21.69 -5.04 -7.98
N ASN A 56 22.34 -4.17 -7.19
CA ASN A 56 22.04 -2.75 -7.03
C ASN A 56 20.60 -2.48 -6.54
N ILE A 57 20.06 -3.38 -5.72
CA ILE A 57 18.76 -3.22 -5.10
C ILE A 57 18.97 -2.67 -3.69
N ASN A 58 18.44 -1.48 -3.43
CA ASN A 58 18.40 -0.89 -2.11
C ASN A 58 17.16 -1.41 -1.37
N LEU A 59 17.37 -1.96 -0.16
CA LEU A 59 16.30 -2.35 0.74
C LEU A 59 15.97 -1.18 1.67
N ASN A 60 14.69 -0.96 1.90
CA ASN A 60 14.19 -0.09 2.94
C ASN A 60 13.95 -0.91 4.22
N ASP A 61 13.95 -0.27 5.38
CA ASP A 61 13.82 -0.94 6.68
C ASP A 61 12.50 -1.72 6.82
N ASN A 62 11.46 -1.29 6.13
CA ASN A 62 10.13 -1.90 6.18
C ASN A 62 9.88 -2.93 5.07
N ASP A 63 10.81 -3.10 4.12
CA ASP A 63 10.63 -4.05 3.02
C ASP A 63 10.53 -5.49 3.55
N LYS A 64 9.61 -6.25 3.00
CA LYS A 64 9.41 -7.65 3.38
C LYS A 64 10.10 -8.57 2.40
N LEU A 65 10.86 -9.52 2.94
CA LEU A 65 11.52 -10.56 2.16
C LEU A 65 10.95 -11.94 2.52
N ASN A 66 10.95 -12.84 1.55
CA ASN A 66 10.59 -14.25 1.76
C ASN A 66 11.71 -15.07 2.44
N CYS A 67 12.86 -14.48 2.74
CA CYS A 67 14.01 -15.08 3.42
C CYS A 67 14.76 -14.01 4.22
N LYS A 68 15.68 -14.42 5.09
CA LYS A 68 16.51 -13.48 5.85
C LYS A 68 17.72 -13.01 5.04
N ILE A 69 18.14 -11.76 5.25
CA ILE A 69 19.31 -11.18 4.55
C ILE A 69 20.62 -11.90 4.91
N GLU A 70 20.68 -12.54 6.09
CA GLU A 70 21.81 -13.32 6.58
C GLU A 70 21.82 -14.77 6.04
N ASP A 71 20.76 -15.23 5.43
CA ASP A 71 20.65 -16.60 4.95
C ASP A 71 21.69 -16.91 3.87
N LYS A 72 22.18 -18.16 3.87
CA LYS A 72 23.07 -18.64 2.83
C LYS A 72 22.28 -18.87 1.53
N ILE A 73 22.78 -18.32 0.44
CA ILE A 73 22.20 -18.52 -0.90
C ILE A 73 22.26 -19.99 -1.31
N LYS A 74 21.14 -20.49 -1.81
CA LYS A 74 21.03 -21.80 -2.48
C LYS A 74 20.99 -21.60 -3.99
N ASN A 75 21.44 -22.61 -4.74
CA ASN A 75 21.31 -22.54 -6.19
C ASN A 75 19.83 -22.56 -6.60
N ASN A 76 19.46 -21.76 -7.59
CA ASN A 76 18.08 -21.52 -8.07
C ASN A 76 17.16 -20.95 -6.96
N GLN A 77 17.71 -20.24 -6.00
CA GLN A 77 16.89 -19.58 -4.97
C GLN A 77 16.13 -18.42 -5.55
N LYS A 78 14.83 -18.36 -5.23
CA LYS A 78 13.96 -17.22 -5.51
C LYS A 78 13.93 -16.32 -4.28
N ILE A 79 14.30 -15.07 -4.46
CA ILE A 79 14.25 -14.00 -3.47
C ILE A 79 13.14 -13.06 -3.90
N VAL A 80 12.14 -12.87 -3.05
CA VAL A 80 11.00 -11.96 -3.29
C VAL A 80 11.12 -10.81 -2.31
N ILE A 81 11.08 -9.60 -2.84
CA ILE A 81 11.13 -8.35 -2.07
C ILE A 81 9.85 -7.59 -2.32
N ASN A 82 8.99 -7.49 -1.30
CA ASN A 82 7.78 -6.70 -1.35
C ASN A 82 8.08 -5.33 -0.73
N ARG A 83 7.86 -4.28 -1.49
CA ARG A 83 8.05 -2.91 -1.03
C ARG A 83 6.96 -2.50 -0.06
N VAL A 84 7.35 -2.04 1.12
CA VAL A 84 6.40 -1.53 2.12
C VAL A 84 6.59 -0.03 2.28
N LEU A 85 5.50 0.71 2.03
CA LEU A 85 5.46 2.15 2.18
C LEU A 85 4.32 2.55 3.11
N THR A 86 4.62 3.35 4.12
CA THR A 86 3.62 3.94 5.01
C THR A 86 3.49 5.42 4.71
N LYS A 87 2.25 5.89 4.57
CA LYS A 87 1.91 7.31 4.33
C LYS A 87 0.86 7.78 5.32
N SER A 88 0.93 9.05 5.66
CA SER A 88 -0.18 9.75 6.32
C SER A 88 -1.10 10.33 5.28
N GLU A 89 -2.40 10.12 5.44
CA GLU A 89 -3.45 10.66 4.57
C GLU A 89 -4.46 11.43 5.40
N GLU A 90 -4.91 12.57 4.85
CA GLU A 90 -5.99 13.37 5.41
C GLU A 90 -7.20 13.27 4.49
N VAL A 91 -8.36 12.97 5.06
CA VAL A 91 -9.61 12.86 4.33
C VAL A 91 -10.67 13.72 5.02
N ILE A 92 -11.38 14.54 4.25
CA ILE A 92 -12.54 15.28 4.74
C ILE A 92 -13.78 14.48 4.34
N GLU A 93 -14.58 14.09 5.32
CA GLU A 93 -15.82 13.34 5.15
C GLU A 93 -17.01 14.15 5.69
N PRO A 94 -18.19 14.05 5.06
CA PRO A 94 -19.38 14.69 5.57
C PRO A 94 -19.85 14.01 6.86
N ILE A 95 -20.38 14.82 7.77
CA ILE A 95 -21.19 14.34 8.90
C ILE A 95 -22.64 14.54 8.52
N GLU A 96 -23.39 13.46 8.47
CA GLU A 96 -24.82 13.53 8.13
C GLU A 96 -25.61 14.24 9.23
N PHE A 97 -26.63 15.01 8.83
CA PHE A 97 -27.58 15.61 9.74
C PHE A 97 -28.76 14.68 10.02
N ASN A 98 -29.47 14.91 11.13
CA ASN A 98 -30.67 14.18 11.46
C ASN A 98 -31.93 14.91 10.96
N GLU A 99 -33.02 14.17 10.77
CA GLU A 99 -34.34 14.73 10.59
C GLU A 99 -35.07 14.80 11.94
N VAL A 100 -35.47 16.00 12.34
CA VAL A 100 -36.20 16.24 13.58
C VAL A 100 -37.61 16.67 13.25
N ILE A 101 -38.60 15.93 13.72
CA ILE A 101 -40.00 16.25 13.53
C ILE A 101 -40.50 17.01 14.76
N VAL A 102 -40.94 18.25 14.54
CA VAL A 102 -41.50 19.10 15.57
C VAL A 102 -43.01 19.29 15.33
N LYS A 103 -43.82 19.16 16.37
CA LYS A 103 -45.26 19.42 16.26
C LYS A 103 -45.51 20.90 16.07
N ASP A 104 -46.21 21.28 14.99
CA ASP A 104 -46.66 22.64 14.73
C ASP A 104 -48.21 22.68 14.82
N TYR A 105 -48.73 23.40 15.79
CA TYR A 105 -50.17 23.54 16.00
C TYR A 105 -50.86 24.43 14.95
N LYS A 106 -50.12 25.03 14.02
CA LYS A 106 -50.61 25.85 12.92
C LYS A 106 -50.74 25.07 11.61
N THR A 107 -50.17 23.88 11.53
CA THR A 107 -50.24 23.02 10.35
C THR A 107 -51.41 22.04 10.47
N PRO A 108 -52.26 21.86 9.43
CA PRO A 108 -53.37 20.91 9.44
C PRO A 108 -52.87 19.46 9.73
N VAL A 109 -53.73 18.68 10.36
CA VAL A 109 -53.45 17.28 10.69
C VAL A 109 -53.19 16.48 9.40
N GLY A 110 -52.03 15.82 9.34
CA GLY A 110 -51.59 15.01 8.21
C GLY A 110 -50.74 15.75 7.18
N GLU A 111 -50.51 17.04 7.36
CA GLU A 111 -49.59 17.82 6.56
C GLU A 111 -48.25 18.01 7.30
N SER A 112 -47.14 18.09 6.55
CA SER A 112 -45.82 18.42 7.04
C SER A 112 -45.14 19.42 6.11
N ARG A 113 -44.32 20.29 6.69
CA ARG A 113 -43.50 21.25 5.93
C ARG A 113 -42.12 21.30 6.49
N VAL A 114 -41.13 21.54 5.66
CA VAL A 114 -39.78 21.80 6.10
C VAL A 114 -39.66 23.21 6.68
N VAL A 115 -39.23 23.33 7.90
CA VAL A 115 -39.04 24.59 8.61
C VAL A 115 -37.57 25.07 8.45
N SER A 116 -36.64 24.12 8.49
CA SER A 116 -35.21 24.36 8.29
C SER A 116 -34.61 23.22 7.51
N GLU A 117 -33.88 23.53 6.45
CA GLU A 117 -33.13 22.52 5.72
C GLU A 117 -31.90 22.13 6.55
N GLY A 118 -31.59 20.80 6.53
CA GLY A 118 -30.38 20.28 7.15
C GLY A 118 -29.12 20.72 6.40
N VAL A 119 -28.03 20.84 7.13
CA VAL A 119 -26.70 21.12 6.57
C VAL A 119 -25.75 20.05 7.08
N GLN A 120 -25.06 19.39 6.16
CA GLN A 120 -24.03 18.42 6.55
C GLN A 120 -22.86 19.11 7.24
N GLY A 121 -22.38 18.51 8.33
CA GLY A 121 -21.13 18.85 8.93
C GLY A 121 -19.94 18.32 8.15
N GLN A 122 -18.75 18.60 8.63
CA GLN A 122 -17.50 18.09 8.06
C GLN A 122 -16.58 17.57 9.16
N ASN A 123 -16.06 16.38 8.94
CA ASN A 123 -15.05 15.76 9.80
C ASN A 123 -13.76 15.53 8.99
N LYS A 124 -12.63 15.97 9.55
CA LYS A 124 -11.30 15.73 9.01
C LYS A 124 -10.70 14.53 9.73
N ARG A 125 -10.34 13.49 8.98
CA ARG A 125 -9.75 12.27 9.53
C ARG A 125 -8.33 12.09 9.06
N PHE A 126 -7.47 11.67 9.98
CA PHE A 126 -6.06 11.43 9.75
C PHE A 126 -5.80 9.93 9.80
N TYR A 127 -5.33 9.40 8.69
CA TYR A 127 -5.04 7.98 8.56
C TYR A 127 -3.55 7.71 8.39
N THR A 128 -3.09 6.59 8.95
CA THR A 128 -1.85 5.94 8.50
C THR A 128 -2.22 4.82 7.56
N VAL A 129 -1.77 4.92 6.32
CA VAL A 129 -2.02 3.92 5.27
C VAL A 129 -0.73 3.21 4.91
N THR A 130 -0.77 1.88 4.96
CA THR A 130 0.35 1.01 4.59
C THR A 130 0.08 0.36 3.23
N TYR A 131 1.04 0.48 2.34
CA TYR A 131 1.02 -0.11 1.01
C TYR A 131 2.06 -1.20 0.90
N GLU A 132 1.71 -2.33 0.28
CA GLU A 132 2.63 -3.37 -0.16
C GLU A 132 2.60 -3.46 -1.69
N ASP A 133 3.76 -3.29 -2.34
CA ASP A 133 3.90 -3.25 -3.80
C ASP A 133 2.86 -2.32 -4.48
N GLY A 134 2.58 -1.19 -3.83
CA GLY A 134 1.62 -0.18 -4.30
C GLY A 134 0.15 -0.51 -4.06
N ASN A 135 -0.18 -1.62 -3.41
CA ASN A 135 -1.54 -1.96 -3.00
C ASN A 135 -1.75 -1.58 -1.53
N GLU A 136 -2.85 -0.93 -1.22
CA GLU A 136 -3.25 -0.67 0.16
C GLU A 136 -3.52 -2.01 0.87
N VAL A 137 -2.82 -2.23 1.99
CA VAL A 137 -2.97 -3.46 2.81
C VAL A 137 -3.47 -3.16 4.21
N ASN A 138 -3.30 -1.91 4.67
CA ASN A 138 -3.78 -1.50 5.99
C ASN A 138 -4.06 0.01 6.00
N LYS A 139 -5.15 0.41 6.68
CA LYS A 139 -5.52 1.80 6.92
C LYS A 139 -5.99 1.95 8.35
N VAL A 140 -5.29 2.77 9.13
CA VAL A 140 -5.56 3.00 10.55
C VAL A 140 -5.93 4.45 10.74
N LEU A 141 -7.09 4.69 11.36
CA LEU A 141 -7.47 6.04 11.83
C LEU A 141 -6.61 6.39 13.04
N ASN A 142 -5.88 7.48 12.95
CA ASN A 142 -5.03 7.96 14.04
C ASN A 142 -5.73 9.04 14.87
N ASP A 143 -6.44 9.94 14.18
CA ASP A 143 -7.09 11.09 14.79
C ASP A 143 -8.23 11.60 13.92
N GLU A 144 -9.16 12.35 14.53
CA GLU A 144 -10.25 13.01 13.83
C GLU A 144 -10.55 14.37 14.43
N GLU A 145 -10.93 15.32 13.59
CA GLU A 145 -11.26 16.69 13.94
C GLU A 145 -12.56 17.11 13.28
N VAL A 146 -13.54 17.52 14.07
CA VAL A 146 -14.80 18.08 13.54
C VAL A 146 -14.54 19.52 13.07
N LEU A 147 -14.59 19.76 11.77
CA LEU A 147 -14.42 21.07 11.16
C LEU A 147 -15.70 21.92 11.26
N SER A 148 -16.86 21.26 11.09
CA SER A 148 -18.17 21.88 11.29
C SER A 148 -19.18 20.83 11.75
N GLU A 149 -19.98 21.20 12.74
CA GLU A 149 -21.10 20.37 13.19
C GLU A 149 -22.23 20.36 12.16
N PRO A 150 -22.96 19.25 12.02
CA PRO A 150 -24.13 19.21 11.18
C PRO A 150 -25.29 20.02 11.79
N VAL A 151 -26.13 20.58 10.96
CA VAL A 151 -27.37 21.23 11.36
C VAL A 151 -28.55 20.35 10.95
N ASP A 152 -29.36 19.98 11.93
CA ASP A 152 -30.50 19.08 11.69
C ASP A 152 -31.57 19.74 10.82
N ARG A 153 -32.21 18.90 9.99
CA ARG A 153 -33.39 19.27 9.23
C ARG A 153 -34.62 19.21 10.12
N VAL A 154 -35.44 20.26 10.10
CA VAL A 154 -36.65 20.36 10.93
C VAL A 154 -37.90 20.47 10.04
#